data_813743c72119d1dca005e1cf02c55b4c
#
_entry.id   813743c72119d1dca005e1cf02c55b4c
#
_cell.length_a   1.000
_cell.length_b   1.000
_cell.length_c   1.000
_cell.angle_alpha   90.00
_cell.angle_beta   90.00
_cell.angle_gamma   90.00
#
_symmetry.space_group_name_H-M   'P 1'
#
loop_
_entity.id
_entity.type
_entity.pdbx_description
1 polymer ?
#
loop_
_entity_poly.entity_id
_entity_poly.type
_entity_poly.pdbx_seq_one_letter_code
_entity_poly.pdbx_strand_id
1 'polypeptide(L)'
;GVYIYRGELDFMARTILDSPHMETGGNLFGYWTPNGDAVIMYVLGPGRRSVCRFTSFIQDADYLQLHADRLFEEYHLSHIGVWHSHHGLGLSHPSGGDVQSIQEGMLADGLSRCILAIGICDRAGASVNAFSFVCTGEGVKMNLVPWNVVQGDGSVRSRYDAAYRDSVIMPQVKEAVYHELNMIPVQQMPPENGVTFDTGFWLNNKENRLQWKRIVSY
;
A
#
# COMPACT_ATOMS: atom_id res chain seq x y z
N GLY A 1 -14.92 3.58 2.71
CA GLY A 1 -14.43 2.26 2.23
C GLY A 1 -13.04 2.36 1.62
N VAL A 2 -12.45 1.21 1.29
CA VAL A 2 -11.19 1.13 0.55
C VAL A 2 -11.47 0.38 -0.75
N TYR A 3 -11.20 1.03 -1.88
CA TYR A 3 -11.42 0.50 -3.22
C TYR A 3 -10.09 0.11 -3.85
N ILE A 4 -10.07 -1.05 -4.55
CA ILE A 4 -8.86 -1.59 -5.18
C ILE A 4 -9.22 -2.44 -6.39
N TYR A 5 -8.36 -2.48 -7.41
CA TYR A 5 -8.47 -3.46 -8.48
C TYR A 5 -7.99 -4.85 -8.03
N ARG A 6 -8.62 -5.90 -8.59
CA ARG A 6 -8.21 -7.29 -8.33
C ARG A 6 -6.73 -7.50 -8.62
N GLY A 7 -6.23 -6.97 -9.74
CA GLY A 7 -4.83 -7.08 -10.12
C GLY A 7 -3.83 -6.49 -9.12
N GLU A 8 -4.24 -5.47 -8.36
CA GLU A 8 -3.41 -4.89 -7.30
C GLU A 8 -3.33 -5.80 -6.07
N LEU A 9 -4.45 -6.44 -5.70
CA LEU A 9 -4.46 -7.49 -4.67
C LEU A 9 -3.63 -8.70 -5.11
N ASP A 10 -3.76 -9.12 -6.38
CA ASP A 10 -2.98 -10.21 -6.96
C ASP A 10 -1.48 -9.89 -6.94
N PHE A 11 -1.10 -8.64 -7.18
CA PHE A 11 0.28 -8.20 -7.09
C PHE A 11 0.83 -8.34 -5.66
N MET A 12 0.09 -7.87 -4.64
CA MET A 12 0.46 -8.05 -3.23
C MET A 12 0.58 -9.53 -2.88
N ALA A 13 -0.44 -10.33 -3.22
CA ALA A 13 -0.46 -11.75 -2.91
C ALA A 13 0.73 -12.50 -3.53
N ARG A 14 1.05 -12.24 -4.80
CA ARG A 14 2.23 -12.83 -5.48
C ARG A 14 3.53 -12.43 -4.80
N THR A 15 3.68 -11.14 -4.45
CA THR A 15 4.88 -10.65 -3.76
C THR A 15 5.04 -11.28 -2.37
N ILE A 16 3.94 -11.50 -1.64
CA ILE A 16 3.94 -12.20 -0.35
C ILE A 16 4.35 -13.66 -0.52
N LEU A 17 3.79 -14.34 -1.52
CA LEU A 17 4.10 -15.74 -1.83
C LEU A 17 5.54 -15.95 -2.34
N ASP A 18 6.16 -14.94 -2.95
CA ASP A 18 7.59 -14.93 -3.27
C ASP A 18 8.50 -14.83 -2.02
N SER A 19 7.97 -14.38 -0.90
CA SER A 19 8.72 -14.17 0.36
C SER A 19 8.03 -14.83 1.57
N PRO A 20 7.79 -16.15 1.53
CA PRO A 20 6.91 -16.81 2.52
C PRO A 20 7.50 -16.89 3.94
N HIS A 21 8.79 -16.59 4.12
CA HIS A 21 9.51 -16.69 5.40
C HIS A 21 10.08 -15.37 5.90
N MET A 22 9.86 -14.28 5.18
CA MET A 22 10.35 -12.94 5.54
C MET A 22 9.27 -11.91 5.27
N GLU A 23 9.28 -10.85 6.04
CA GLU A 23 8.43 -9.70 5.77
C GLU A 23 8.86 -9.02 4.47
N THR A 24 7.88 -8.76 3.61
CA THR A 24 8.01 -7.95 2.39
C THR A 24 6.93 -6.89 2.40
N GLY A 25 7.06 -5.86 1.58
CA GLY A 25 6.09 -4.78 1.61
C GLY A 25 6.29 -3.76 0.50
N GLY A 26 5.64 -2.64 0.66
CA GLY A 26 5.69 -1.55 -0.30
C GLY A 26 4.68 -0.45 0.00
N ASN A 27 4.25 0.24 -1.04
CA ASN A 27 3.47 1.46 -0.92
C ASN A 27 2.22 1.43 -1.78
N LEU A 28 1.18 2.15 -1.32
CA LEU A 28 -0.12 2.25 -1.95
C LEU A 28 -0.27 3.65 -2.56
N PHE A 29 -0.58 3.71 -3.85
CA PHE A 29 -0.79 4.95 -4.59
C PHE A 29 -2.22 5.04 -5.11
N GLY A 30 -2.79 6.24 -5.02
CA GLY A 30 -4.16 6.48 -5.39
C GLY A 30 -4.64 7.86 -4.94
N TYR A 31 -5.89 7.95 -4.56
CA TYR A 31 -6.51 9.21 -4.13
C TYR A 31 -7.59 8.98 -3.08
N TRP A 32 -7.99 10.07 -2.42
CA TRP A 32 -9.11 10.08 -1.50
C TRP A 32 -10.31 10.74 -2.15
N THR A 33 -11.48 10.13 -2.05
CA THR A 33 -12.71 10.74 -2.50
C THR A 33 -13.17 11.85 -1.54
N PRO A 34 -14.04 12.78 -1.97
CA PRO A 34 -14.63 13.78 -1.09
C PRO A 34 -15.35 13.19 0.12
N ASN A 35 -15.89 11.96 -0.02
CA ASN A 35 -16.56 11.23 1.07
C ASN A 35 -15.58 10.53 2.01
N GLY A 36 -14.28 10.59 1.72
CA GLY A 36 -13.24 9.99 2.52
C GLY A 36 -12.95 8.53 2.24
N ASP A 37 -13.39 8.00 1.11
CA ASP A 37 -13.00 6.67 0.66
C ASP A 37 -11.60 6.70 0.06
N ALA A 38 -10.79 5.67 0.35
CA ALA A 38 -9.51 5.46 -0.30
C ALA A 38 -9.70 4.70 -1.62
N VAL A 39 -9.07 5.17 -2.69
CA VAL A 39 -9.07 4.48 -3.99
C VAL A 39 -7.64 4.16 -4.36
N ILE A 40 -7.26 2.88 -4.30
CA ILE A 40 -5.93 2.38 -4.62
C ILE A 40 -5.89 2.02 -6.09
N MET A 41 -5.03 2.71 -6.84
CA MET A 41 -4.87 2.58 -8.28
C MET A 41 -3.59 1.85 -8.68
N TYR A 42 -2.58 1.86 -7.80
CA TYR A 42 -1.30 1.21 -8.04
C TYR A 42 -0.64 0.79 -6.73
N VAL A 43 -0.19 -0.46 -6.65
CA VAL A 43 0.58 -1.02 -5.54
C VAL A 43 2.03 -1.17 -5.96
N LEU A 44 2.94 -0.51 -5.27
CA LEU A 44 4.37 -0.61 -5.48
C LEU A 44 4.95 -1.68 -4.54
N GLY A 45 5.85 -2.50 -5.05
CA GLY A 45 6.56 -3.52 -4.28
C GLY A 45 7.82 -3.00 -3.57
N PRO A 46 8.65 -3.92 -3.04
CA PRO A 46 9.73 -3.59 -2.11
C PRO A 46 10.93 -2.85 -2.74
N GLY A 47 11.21 -3.06 -4.03
CA GLY A 47 12.44 -2.58 -4.66
C GLY A 47 13.64 -3.52 -4.45
N ARG A 48 14.69 -3.38 -5.28
CA ARG A 48 15.85 -4.30 -5.30
C ARG A 48 16.74 -4.20 -4.06
N ARG A 49 16.80 -3.01 -3.44
CA ARG A 49 17.63 -2.74 -2.26
C ARG A 49 16.83 -2.72 -0.97
N SER A 50 15.60 -3.22 -1.01
CA SER A 50 14.82 -3.44 0.21
C SER A 50 15.50 -4.48 1.11
N VAL A 51 15.28 -4.34 2.42
CA VAL A 51 15.77 -5.33 3.39
C VAL A 51 14.58 -6.05 4.00
N CYS A 52 14.41 -7.30 3.60
CA CYS A 52 13.37 -8.19 4.10
C CYS A 52 13.96 -9.08 5.19
N ARG A 53 13.38 -9.06 6.39
CA ARG A 53 13.78 -9.88 7.56
C ARG A 53 12.58 -10.65 8.09
N PHE A 54 12.81 -11.49 9.08
CA PHE A 54 11.75 -12.28 9.70
C PHE A 54 10.68 -11.43 10.41
N THR A 55 11.07 -10.30 11.00
CA THR A 55 10.16 -9.41 11.76
C THR A 55 10.31 -7.95 11.39
N SER A 56 10.84 -7.64 10.22
CA SER A 56 10.95 -6.25 9.75
C SER A 56 11.15 -6.16 8.26
N PHE A 57 10.61 -5.11 7.69
CA PHE A 57 10.75 -4.75 6.29
C PHE A 57 11.28 -3.31 6.17
N ILE A 58 12.30 -3.10 5.34
CA ILE A 58 12.83 -1.78 5.03
C ILE A 58 12.70 -1.54 3.52
N GLN A 59 11.95 -0.53 3.14
CA GLN A 59 11.73 -0.13 1.76
C GLN A 59 13.02 0.35 1.07
N ASP A 60 13.21 0.02 -0.20
CA ASP A 60 14.18 0.69 -1.08
C ASP A 60 13.70 2.13 -1.33
N ALA A 61 14.32 3.09 -0.64
CA ALA A 61 13.87 4.47 -0.65
C ALA A 61 14.07 5.17 -2.00
N ASP A 62 15.12 4.84 -2.75
CA ASP A 62 15.35 5.44 -4.07
C ASP A 62 14.37 4.87 -5.10
N TYR A 63 14.05 3.58 -5.00
CA TYR A 63 13.00 2.95 -5.80
C TYR A 63 11.64 3.58 -5.52
N LEU A 64 11.27 3.72 -4.25
CA LEU A 64 10.03 4.38 -3.85
C LEU A 64 9.96 5.81 -4.41
N GLN A 65 11.01 6.62 -4.21
CA GLN A 65 11.01 8.01 -4.66
C GLN A 65 10.85 8.13 -6.17
N LEU A 66 11.60 7.33 -6.94
CA LEU A 66 11.53 7.32 -8.40
C LEU A 66 10.10 7.05 -8.89
N HIS A 67 9.47 6.03 -8.34
CA HIS A 67 8.14 5.62 -8.77
C HIS A 67 7.03 6.52 -8.22
N ALA A 68 7.19 7.08 -7.03
CA ALA A 68 6.26 8.05 -6.47
C ALA A 68 6.20 9.34 -7.30
N ASP A 69 7.36 9.88 -7.68
CA ASP A 69 7.44 11.07 -8.54
C ASP A 69 6.73 10.82 -9.88
N ARG A 70 7.01 9.71 -10.55
CA ARG A 70 6.38 9.35 -11.83
C ARG A 70 4.88 9.13 -11.73
N LEU A 71 4.42 8.38 -10.73
CA LEU A 71 2.99 8.13 -10.52
C LEU A 71 2.23 9.42 -10.25
N PHE A 72 2.86 10.36 -9.55
CA PHE A 72 2.28 11.67 -9.32
C PHE A 72 2.27 12.54 -10.59
N GLU A 73 3.40 12.67 -11.28
CA GLU A 73 3.53 13.53 -12.45
C GLU A 73 2.67 13.08 -13.64
N GLU A 74 2.59 11.77 -13.89
CA GLU A 74 1.94 11.22 -15.07
C GLU A 74 0.49 10.77 -14.85
N TYR A 75 0.16 10.34 -13.63
CA TYR A 75 -1.14 9.75 -13.32
C TYR A 75 -1.89 10.49 -12.20
N HIS A 76 -1.29 11.54 -11.63
CA HIS A 76 -1.84 12.29 -10.50
C HIS A 76 -2.21 11.41 -9.29
N LEU A 77 -1.44 10.35 -9.07
CA LEU A 77 -1.62 9.46 -7.93
C LEU A 77 -0.73 9.89 -6.77
N SER A 78 -1.35 10.09 -5.62
CA SER A 78 -0.64 10.38 -4.38
C SER A 78 -0.33 9.10 -3.61
N HIS A 79 0.68 9.16 -2.76
CA HIS A 79 0.91 8.15 -1.75
C HIS A 79 -0.20 8.22 -0.70
N ILE A 80 -0.94 7.14 -0.51
CA ILE A 80 -2.09 7.08 0.41
C ILE A 80 -1.95 6.02 1.50
N GLY A 81 -0.87 5.26 1.48
CA GLY A 81 -0.65 4.22 2.48
C GLY A 81 0.52 3.30 2.18
N VAL A 82 0.70 2.33 3.04
CA VAL A 82 1.75 1.31 2.96
C VAL A 82 1.16 -0.08 3.11
N TRP A 83 1.92 -1.09 2.72
CA TRP A 83 1.58 -2.48 2.98
C TRP A 83 2.81 -3.29 3.34
N HIS A 84 2.66 -4.31 4.18
CA HIS A 84 3.67 -5.33 4.41
C HIS A 84 3.04 -6.66 4.81
N SER A 85 3.86 -7.72 4.78
CA SER A 85 3.42 -9.05 5.18
C SER A 85 3.97 -9.42 6.54
N HIS A 86 3.14 -10.10 7.33
CA HIS A 86 3.57 -10.85 8.52
C HIS A 86 3.85 -12.32 8.18
N HIS A 87 4.07 -12.62 6.91
CA HIS A 87 4.31 -13.93 6.29
C HIS A 87 3.51 -15.08 6.97
N GLY A 88 4.14 -16.21 7.31
CA GLY A 88 3.50 -17.39 7.92
C GLY A 88 3.27 -17.31 9.43
N LEU A 89 3.41 -16.14 10.09
CA LEU A 89 3.16 -15.98 11.54
C LEU A 89 1.68 -16.01 11.93
N GLY A 90 0.76 -15.93 10.96
CA GLY A 90 -0.68 -15.91 11.22
C GLY A 90 -1.20 -14.61 11.85
N LEU A 91 -0.37 -13.57 11.93
CA LEU A 91 -0.72 -12.27 12.50
C LEU A 91 -1.40 -11.40 11.43
N SER A 92 -2.70 -11.52 11.32
CA SER A 92 -3.52 -10.82 10.32
C SER A 92 -3.85 -9.36 10.65
N HIS A 93 -3.35 -8.86 11.77
CA HIS A 93 -3.54 -7.49 12.26
C HIS A 93 -2.20 -6.78 12.42
N PRO A 94 -2.18 -5.43 12.36
CA PRO A 94 -0.99 -4.66 12.66
C PRO A 94 -0.45 -4.97 14.05
N SER A 95 0.88 -5.06 14.18
CA SER A 95 1.55 -5.12 15.47
C SER A 95 1.45 -3.78 16.21
N GLY A 96 1.79 -3.77 17.50
CA GLY A 96 1.88 -2.51 18.26
C GLY A 96 2.90 -1.54 17.66
N GLY A 97 4.02 -2.05 17.11
CA GLY A 97 5.02 -1.25 16.41
C GLY A 97 4.49 -0.64 15.12
N ASP A 98 3.72 -1.39 14.33
CA ASP A 98 3.09 -0.87 13.09
C ASP A 98 2.15 0.28 13.40
N VAL A 99 1.27 0.10 14.40
CA VAL A 99 0.32 1.12 14.83
C VAL A 99 1.05 2.39 15.27
N GLN A 100 2.06 2.24 16.13
CA GLN A 100 2.85 3.36 16.62
C GLN A 100 3.56 4.09 15.47
N SER A 101 4.21 3.37 14.56
CA SER A 101 4.93 3.94 13.41
C SER A 101 4.00 4.74 12.49
N ILE A 102 2.81 4.20 12.19
CA ILE A 102 1.84 4.91 11.37
C ILE A 102 1.33 6.17 12.09
N GLN A 103 1.01 6.08 13.39
CA GLN A 103 0.52 7.22 14.17
C GLN A 103 1.57 8.34 14.25
N GLU A 104 2.82 8.00 14.57
CA GLU A 104 3.93 8.96 14.62
C GLU A 104 4.17 9.62 13.26
N GLY A 105 4.15 8.84 12.16
CA GLY A 105 4.28 9.36 10.82
C GLY A 105 3.15 10.28 10.40
N MET A 106 1.91 9.89 10.65
CA MET A 106 0.76 10.73 10.34
C MET A 106 0.82 12.08 11.07
N LEU A 107 1.20 12.08 12.36
CA LEU A 107 1.33 13.30 13.15
C LEU A 107 2.50 14.17 12.68
N ALA A 108 3.66 13.56 12.39
CA ALA A 108 4.84 14.28 11.93
C ALA A 108 4.62 14.96 10.57
N ASP A 109 3.89 14.31 9.68
CA ASP A 109 3.67 14.76 8.30
C ASP A 109 2.33 15.50 8.11
N GLY A 110 1.55 15.66 9.17
CA GLY A 110 0.25 16.32 9.12
C GLY A 110 -0.80 15.58 8.29
N LEU A 111 -0.67 14.24 8.18
CA LEU A 111 -1.61 13.44 7.41
C LEU A 111 -2.90 13.22 8.18
N SER A 112 -4.02 13.50 7.53
CA SER A 112 -5.34 13.25 8.10
C SER A 112 -5.78 11.78 8.03
N ARG A 113 -5.23 11.01 7.08
CA ARG A 113 -5.60 9.62 6.78
C ARG A 113 -4.43 8.81 6.24
N CYS A 114 -4.45 7.50 6.49
CA CYS A 114 -3.49 6.55 5.93
C CYS A 114 -4.14 5.17 5.82
N ILE A 115 -3.76 4.38 4.82
CA ILE A 115 -4.12 2.97 4.71
C ILE A 115 -2.89 2.13 5.06
N LEU A 116 -3.07 1.15 5.93
CA LEU A 116 -2.12 0.07 6.14
C LEU A 116 -2.74 -1.25 5.68
N ALA A 117 -2.08 -1.96 4.78
CA ALA A 117 -2.49 -3.31 4.42
C ALA A 117 -1.53 -4.34 5.02
N ILE A 118 -2.09 -5.35 5.70
CA ILE A 118 -1.32 -6.45 6.32
C ILE A 118 -1.60 -7.74 5.58
N GLY A 119 -0.55 -8.32 5.02
CA GLY A 119 -0.59 -9.59 4.35
C GLY A 119 -0.10 -10.75 5.21
N ILE A 120 -0.71 -11.90 5.05
CA ILE A 120 -0.24 -13.18 5.61
C ILE A 120 -0.28 -14.25 4.53
N CYS A 121 0.52 -15.29 4.68
CA CYS A 121 0.44 -16.46 3.80
C CYS A 121 0.51 -17.75 4.61
N ASP A 122 -0.08 -18.78 4.03
CA ASP A 122 0.01 -20.16 4.47
C ASP A 122 0.16 -21.11 3.26
N ARG A 123 -0.01 -22.41 3.48
CA ARG A 123 0.08 -23.41 2.40
C ARG A 123 -1.04 -23.31 1.36
N ALA A 124 -2.16 -22.68 1.70
CA ALA A 124 -3.32 -22.56 0.82
C ALA A 124 -3.27 -21.27 -0.02
N GLY A 125 -2.51 -20.25 0.42
CA GLY A 125 -2.39 -19.00 -0.30
C GLY A 125 -2.02 -17.81 0.58
N ALA A 126 -2.35 -16.61 0.10
CA ALA A 126 -2.17 -15.37 0.82
C ALA A 126 -3.52 -14.72 1.13
N SER A 127 -3.56 -13.90 2.16
CA SER A 127 -4.67 -12.97 2.42
C SER A 127 -4.13 -11.60 2.81
N VAL A 128 -4.88 -10.55 2.52
CA VAL A 128 -4.48 -9.17 2.79
C VAL A 128 -5.66 -8.44 3.44
N ASN A 129 -5.46 -7.91 4.63
CA ASN A 129 -6.44 -7.09 5.35
C ASN A 129 -6.09 -5.60 5.23
N ALA A 130 -7.11 -4.75 5.09
CA ALA A 130 -6.93 -3.30 5.07
C ALA A 130 -7.32 -2.67 6.41
N PHE A 131 -6.50 -1.74 6.86
CA PHE A 131 -6.73 -0.93 8.06
C PHE A 131 -6.69 0.54 7.68
N SER A 132 -7.74 1.27 8.02
CA SER A 132 -7.82 2.71 7.84
C SER A 132 -7.40 3.41 9.13
N PHE A 133 -6.45 4.32 9.03
CA PHE A 133 -6.04 5.23 10.09
C PHE A 133 -6.58 6.61 9.78
N VAL A 134 -7.22 7.24 10.76
CA VAL A 134 -7.85 8.57 10.60
C VAL A 134 -7.51 9.43 11.81
N CYS A 135 -6.99 10.64 11.58
CA CYS A 135 -6.82 11.64 12.61
C CYS A 135 -8.20 12.18 13.05
N THR A 136 -8.43 12.20 14.34
CA THR A 136 -9.63 12.75 14.98
C THR A 136 -9.21 13.75 16.06
N GLY A 137 -10.15 14.50 16.62
CA GLY A 137 -9.86 15.37 17.77
C GLY A 137 -9.34 14.64 19.03
N GLU A 138 -9.46 13.31 19.07
CA GLU A 138 -9.02 12.46 20.18
C GLU A 138 -7.70 11.69 19.85
N GLY A 139 -7.11 11.94 18.68
CA GLY A 139 -5.91 11.25 18.20
C GLY A 139 -6.18 10.43 16.94
N VAL A 140 -5.26 9.50 16.62
CA VAL A 140 -5.36 8.64 15.43
C VAL A 140 -6.14 7.38 15.79
N LYS A 141 -7.24 7.14 15.09
CA LYS A 141 -8.06 5.92 15.22
C LYS A 141 -7.77 4.95 14.07
N MET A 142 -7.65 3.67 14.40
CA MET A 142 -7.47 2.57 13.45
C MET A 142 -8.75 1.72 13.38
N ASN A 143 -9.17 1.37 12.16
CA ASN A 143 -10.30 0.45 11.94
C ASN A 143 -9.94 -0.58 10.86
N LEU A 144 -10.29 -1.85 11.08
CA LEU A 144 -10.33 -2.85 10.02
C LEU A 144 -11.46 -2.49 9.04
N VAL A 145 -11.16 -2.46 7.75
CA VAL A 145 -12.12 -2.10 6.71
C VAL A 145 -12.15 -3.15 5.60
N PRO A 146 -13.31 -3.42 4.98
CA PRO A 146 -13.37 -4.34 3.87
C PRO A 146 -12.75 -3.73 2.60
N TRP A 147 -12.20 -4.60 1.74
CA TRP A 147 -11.83 -4.26 0.39
C TRP A 147 -13.08 -4.19 -0.50
N ASN A 148 -13.29 -3.07 -1.18
CA ASN A 148 -14.23 -2.98 -2.32
C ASN A 148 -13.45 -3.29 -3.59
N VAL A 149 -13.66 -4.48 -4.17
CA VAL A 149 -12.82 -5.03 -5.23
C VAL A 149 -13.49 -4.90 -6.60
N VAL A 150 -12.84 -4.16 -7.49
CA VAL A 150 -13.18 -4.08 -8.91
C VAL A 150 -12.41 -5.15 -9.68
N GLN A 151 -13.07 -5.89 -10.56
CA GLN A 151 -12.40 -6.90 -11.37
C GLN A 151 -11.45 -6.27 -12.41
N GLY A 152 -10.35 -6.96 -12.68
CA GLY A 152 -9.34 -6.54 -13.67
C GLY A 152 -8.07 -5.95 -13.05
N ASP A 153 -7.11 -5.64 -13.92
CA ASP A 153 -5.76 -5.18 -13.52
C ASP A 153 -5.66 -3.66 -13.31
N GLY A 154 -6.73 -2.93 -13.64
CA GLY A 154 -6.69 -1.49 -13.65
C GLY A 154 -5.91 -0.90 -14.85
N SER A 155 -6.33 0.28 -15.30
CA SER A 155 -5.70 0.93 -16.48
C SER A 155 -4.32 1.50 -16.17
N VAL A 156 -4.03 1.82 -14.90
CA VAL A 156 -2.75 2.40 -14.49
C VAL A 156 -1.66 1.34 -14.53
N ARG A 157 -1.85 0.19 -13.87
CA ARG A 157 -0.82 -0.85 -13.82
C ARG A 157 -0.35 -1.27 -15.20
N SER A 158 -1.26 -1.64 -16.09
CA SER A 158 -0.89 -2.13 -17.42
C SER A 158 -0.10 -1.12 -18.24
N ARG A 159 -0.45 0.16 -18.18
CA ARG A 159 0.27 1.24 -18.87
C ARG A 159 1.61 1.58 -18.22
N TYR A 160 1.61 1.72 -16.90
CA TYR A 160 2.80 2.06 -16.13
C TYR A 160 3.88 0.99 -16.22
N ASP A 161 3.51 -0.28 -15.99
CA ASP A 161 4.45 -1.40 -16.07
C ASP A 161 5.00 -1.60 -17.49
N ALA A 162 4.21 -1.31 -18.52
CA ALA A 162 4.70 -1.33 -19.90
C ALA A 162 5.69 -0.20 -20.20
N ALA A 163 5.42 1.02 -19.71
CA ALA A 163 6.27 2.20 -19.92
C ALA A 163 7.60 2.10 -19.13
N TYR A 164 7.56 1.50 -17.94
CA TYR A 164 8.71 1.45 -17.00
C TYR A 164 9.19 0.04 -16.72
N ARG A 165 9.05 -0.88 -17.69
CA ARG A 165 9.37 -2.32 -17.57
C ARG A 165 10.72 -2.61 -16.94
N ASP A 166 11.75 -1.84 -17.26
CA ASP A 166 13.12 -2.09 -16.79
C ASP A 166 13.35 -1.62 -15.34
N SER A 167 12.47 -0.79 -14.81
CA SER A 167 12.58 -0.26 -13.44
C SER A 167 11.55 -0.85 -12.48
N VAL A 168 10.38 -1.28 -12.97
CA VAL A 168 9.36 -1.93 -12.14
C VAL A 168 9.77 -3.38 -11.86
N ILE A 169 9.71 -3.78 -10.59
CA ILE A 169 10.01 -5.14 -10.16
C ILE A 169 8.70 -5.91 -10.02
N MET A 170 8.55 -6.93 -10.84
CA MET A 170 7.38 -7.80 -10.84
C MET A 170 7.61 -9.04 -9.98
N PRO A 171 6.58 -9.54 -9.29
CA PRO A 171 6.63 -10.81 -8.59
C PRO A 171 6.98 -11.97 -9.55
N GLN A 172 7.73 -12.95 -9.05
CA GLN A 172 8.10 -14.15 -9.82
C GLN A 172 6.97 -15.20 -9.82
N VAL A 173 6.22 -15.29 -8.72
CA VAL A 173 5.01 -16.12 -8.64
C VAL A 173 3.99 -15.63 -9.66
N LYS A 174 3.58 -16.52 -10.57
CA LYS A 174 2.72 -16.16 -11.71
C LYS A 174 1.25 -16.09 -11.32
N GLU A 175 0.81 -16.97 -10.44
CA GLU A 175 -0.59 -17.06 -10.03
C GLU A 175 -0.74 -16.67 -8.56
N ALA A 176 -1.67 -15.77 -8.29
CA ALA A 176 -2.05 -15.44 -6.93
C ALA A 176 -3.08 -16.46 -6.44
N VAL A 177 -2.75 -17.15 -5.34
CA VAL A 177 -3.71 -17.95 -4.59
C VAL A 177 -3.93 -17.23 -3.28
N TYR A 178 -5.16 -16.80 -3.02
CA TYR A 178 -5.46 -16.08 -1.78
C TYR A 178 -6.87 -16.34 -1.26
N HIS A 179 -7.03 -16.11 0.02
CA HIS A 179 -8.31 -16.18 0.72
C HIS A 179 -9.06 -14.87 0.54
N GLU A 180 -10.30 -14.94 0.07
CA GLU A 180 -11.19 -13.79 -0.14
C GLU A 180 -11.81 -13.29 1.18
N LEU A 181 -10.97 -12.97 2.16
CA LEU A 181 -11.44 -12.45 3.44
C LEU A 181 -11.73 -10.94 3.30
N ASN A 182 -12.88 -10.53 3.84
CA ASN A 182 -13.28 -9.10 3.87
C ASN A 182 -13.31 -8.42 2.50
N MET A 183 -13.68 -9.13 1.43
CA MET A 183 -13.77 -8.59 0.07
C MET A 183 -15.22 -8.40 -0.34
N ILE A 184 -15.56 -7.21 -0.84
CA ILE A 184 -16.86 -6.85 -1.38
C ILE A 184 -16.68 -6.59 -2.88
N PRO A 185 -17.25 -7.42 -3.78
CA PRO A 185 -17.20 -7.14 -5.21
C PRO A 185 -17.97 -5.86 -5.55
N VAL A 186 -17.35 -4.97 -6.32
CA VAL A 186 -17.96 -3.73 -6.81
C VAL A 186 -17.75 -3.62 -8.33
N GLN A 187 -18.65 -2.88 -9.00
CA GLN A 187 -18.63 -2.82 -10.46
C GLN A 187 -17.61 -1.84 -11.01
N GLN A 188 -17.35 -0.75 -10.28
CA GLN A 188 -16.46 0.33 -10.75
C GLN A 188 -15.83 1.09 -9.60
N MET A 189 -14.70 1.72 -9.89
CA MET A 189 -14.04 2.64 -8.97
C MET A 189 -14.87 3.91 -8.77
N PRO A 190 -14.82 4.56 -7.60
CA PRO A 190 -15.34 5.90 -7.42
C PRO A 190 -14.71 6.87 -8.43
N PRO A 191 -15.47 7.84 -8.96
CA PRO A 191 -14.93 8.81 -9.91
C PRO A 191 -13.89 9.73 -9.24
N GLU A 192 -12.90 10.15 -10.02
CA GLU A 192 -11.84 11.07 -9.58
C GLU A 192 -12.34 12.52 -9.37
N ASN A 193 -13.59 12.82 -9.72
CA ASN A 193 -14.15 14.17 -9.62
C ASN A 193 -14.23 14.65 -8.17
N GLY A 194 -13.63 15.80 -7.90
CA GLY A 194 -13.61 16.42 -6.57
C GLY A 194 -12.54 15.90 -5.62
N VAL A 195 -11.58 15.14 -6.12
CA VAL A 195 -10.43 14.67 -5.35
C VAL A 195 -9.61 15.86 -4.86
N THR A 196 -9.46 15.97 -3.56
CA THR A 196 -8.45 16.84 -2.98
C THR A 196 -7.14 16.07 -2.92
N PHE A 197 -6.21 16.44 -3.80
CA PHE A 197 -4.86 15.95 -3.72
C PHE A 197 -4.15 16.64 -2.56
N ASP A 198 -3.93 15.93 -1.49
CA ASP A 198 -3.08 16.37 -0.37
C ASP A 198 -1.61 16.14 -0.74
N THR A 199 -1.23 16.75 -1.89
CA THR A 199 -0.02 16.41 -2.64
C THR A 199 1.16 17.28 -2.32
N GLY A 200 0.93 18.44 -1.72
CA GLY A 200 1.97 19.44 -1.53
C GLY A 200 3.01 19.07 -0.47
N PHE A 201 2.66 18.19 0.46
CA PHE A 201 3.48 17.97 1.65
C PHE A 201 4.56 16.90 1.47
N TRP A 202 4.24 15.82 0.75
CA TRP A 202 5.09 14.62 0.70
C TRP A 202 6.31 14.71 -0.21
N LEU A 203 6.12 15.22 -1.43
CA LEU A 203 7.16 15.16 -2.46
C LEU A 203 8.08 16.37 -2.46
N ASN A 204 7.65 17.50 -1.91
CA ASN A 204 8.41 18.76 -1.94
C ASN A 204 9.29 19.00 -0.71
N ASN A 205 9.19 18.21 0.35
CA ASN A 205 9.99 18.41 1.56
C ASN A 205 11.03 17.29 1.75
N LYS A 206 12.32 17.62 1.52
CA LYS A 206 13.44 16.69 1.73
C LYS A 206 13.54 16.10 3.14
N GLU A 207 13.07 16.82 4.16
CA GLU A 207 13.09 16.35 5.55
C GLU A 207 12.01 15.29 5.79
N ASN A 208 10.82 15.43 5.17
CA ASN A 208 9.76 14.43 5.23
C ASN A 208 10.18 13.13 4.54
N ARG A 209 10.96 13.22 3.44
CA ARG A 209 11.56 12.05 2.76
C ARG A 209 12.48 11.23 3.68
N LEU A 210 13.15 11.85 4.64
CA LEU A 210 14.01 11.19 5.62
C LEU A 210 13.22 10.54 6.76
N GLN A 211 12.07 11.09 7.14
CA GLN A 211 11.22 10.52 8.18
C GLN A 211 10.50 9.26 7.72
N TRP A 212 10.04 9.19 6.46
CA TRP A 212 9.49 7.95 5.90
C TRP A 212 10.52 6.82 5.81
N LYS A 213 11.79 7.12 5.63
CA LYS A 213 12.86 6.13 5.81
C LYS A 213 12.85 5.51 7.21
N ARG A 214 12.34 6.22 8.22
CA ARG A 214 12.21 5.70 9.60
C ARG A 214 10.93 4.91 9.84
N ILE A 215 9.80 5.29 9.26
CA ILE A 215 8.51 4.59 9.44
C ILE A 215 8.53 3.21 8.77
N VAL A 216 9.21 3.10 7.63
CA VAL A 216 9.36 1.84 6.89
C VAL A 216 10.59 1.03 7.37
N SER A 217 11.27 1.44 8.42
CA SER A 217 12.51 0.84 8.92
C SER A 217 12.44 0.30 10.36
N TYR A 218 11.22 0.05 10.90
CA TYR A 218 11.04 -0.59 12.21
C TYR A 218 10.44 -1.97 12.10
#